data_2065ce8a1d3db4781feeb74310dabbe5
#
_entry.id   2065ce8a1d3db4781feeb74310dabbe5
#
_cell.length_a   1.000
_cell.length_b   1.000
_cell.length_c   1.000
_cell.angle_alpha   90.00
_cell.angle_beta   90.00
_cell.angle_gamma   90.00
#
_symmetry.space_group_name_H-M   'P 1'
#
loop_
_entity.id
_entity.type
_entity.pdbx_description
1 polymer ?
#
loop_
_entity_poly.entity_id
_entity_poly.type
_entity_poly.pdbx_seq_one_letter_code
_entity_poly.pdbx_strand_id
1 'polypeptide(L)'
;MRGAKALLALEDGTVFEGRACGADGEAAGEVVFNTSMAGYQEIFTDPSYAGQIVTMTSPHIGNYGVNGADMESRGVFAAGFVVREMCDTPSNWRAEESLPDFLVRHQIVAIEGVDTRRLTRHIREAGAMRAVISTVDLIPESLIEKAQGSPGLIGRDLVDEVAVTHRYTWGSEGPEDTLPVDTGVLPVDPTYRVAVFDSGIKYNILRRLAEVGCELIVLPPSTSAEEVLALEPDGVFVANGPGDPSAVDYLYGTLRDLIGVKPLFGICLGHQMLSLAIGAKTYKLKYGHRGGNQPVKNLLTGRVEITSQNHGFCVDFGEIGALVAEDSAGLTHDPNDMGAWVRAGVAPVVDSPRFGRIQLTHVNLNDMTTEGIRLLDHPAFSVQYHPEAAPGPHDARYLFGAFTQMMDGRDDYLTASE
;
A
#
# COMPACT_ATOMS: atom_id res chain seq x y z
N MET A 1 -28.01 -10.33 -9.48
CA MET A 1 -28.86 -11.45 -8.89
C MET A 1 -27.94 -12.40 -8.11
N ARG A 2 -27.94 -12.32 -6.80
CA ARG A 2 -27.14 -13.21 -5.93
C ARG A 2 -27.36 -14.68 -6.28
N GLY A 3 -26.30 -15.47 -6.30
CA GLY A 3 -26.33 -16.88 -6.63
C GLY A 3 -26.45 -17.23 -8.12
N ALA A 4 -26.64 -16.23 -9.00
CA ALA A 4 -26.62 -16.44 -10.45
C ALA A 4 -25.21 -16.86 -10.90
N LYS A 5 -25.14 -17.56 -12.05
CA LYS A 5 -23.84 -17.94 -12.63
C LYS A 5 -23.00 -16.68 -12.90
N ALA A 6 -21.71 -16.76 -12.62
CA ALA A 6 -20.73 -15.73 -12.93
C ALA A 6 -19.45 -16.39 -13.45
N LEU A 7 -18.68 -15.64 -14.24
CA LEU A 7 -17.40 -16.07 -14.77
C LEU A 7 -16.29 -15.11 -14.39
N LEU A 8 -15.11 -15.64 -14.12
CA LEU A 8 -13.84 -14.92 -14.08
C LEU A 8 -13.00 -15.43 -15.24
N ALA A 9 -12.68 -14.56 -16.20
CA ALA A 9 -11.80 -14.87 -17.33
C ALA A 9 -10.49 -14.09 -17.24
N LEU A 10 -9.38 -14.78 -17.45
CA LEU A 10 -8.04 -14.22 -17.47
C LEU A 10 -7.58 -13.99 -18.93
N GLU A 11 -6.70 -13.03 -19.13
CA GLU A 11 -6.17 -12.68 -20.46
C GLU A 11 -5.42 -13.80 -21.18
N ASP A 12 -4.95 -14.81 -20.44
CA ASP A 12 -4.27 -15.99 -20.99
C ASP A 12 -5.23 -17.11 -21.47
N GLY A 13 -6.55 -16.87 -21.35
CA GLY A 13 -7.59 -17.82 -21.72
C GLY A 13 -8.08 -18.72 -20.59
N THR A 14 -7.52 -18.61 -19.40
CA THR A 14 -7.99 -19.37 -18.23
C THR A 14 -9.33 -18.82 -17.72
N VAL A 15 -10.31 -19.70 -17.52
CA VAL A 15 -11.64 -19.33 -17.03
C VAL A 15 -12.00 -20.09 -15.77
N PHE A 16 -12.60 -19.40 -14.83
CA PHE A 16 -13.18 -19.96 -13.60
C PHE A 16 -14.67 -19.67 -13.57
N GLU A 17 -15.45 -20.70 -13.26
CA GLU A 17 -16.88 -20.56 -13.02
C GLU A 17 -17.17 -20.38 -11.53
N GLY A 18 -18.21 -19.61 -11.22
CA GLY A 18 -18.68 -19.37 -9.87
C GLY A 18 -20.09 -18.79 -9.87
N ARG A 19 -20.44 -18.12 -8.78
CA ARG A 19 -21.74 -17.47 -8.58
C ARG A 19 -21.54 -16.02 -8.16
N ALA A 20 -22.46 -15.16 -8.57
CA ALA A 20 -22.48 -13.76 -8.17
C ALA A 20 -22.75 -13.64 -6.66
N CYS A 21 -21.92 -12.87 -5.94
CA CYS A 21 -22.08 -12.59 -4.51
C CYS A 21 -21.99 -11.10 -4.14
N GLY A 22 -21.87 -10.22 -5.14
CA GLY A 22 -21.91 -8.77 -5.05
C GLY A 22 -22.91 -8.15 -6.01
N ALA A 23 -22.58 -6.98 -6.56
CA ALA A 23 -23.40 -6.30 -7.57
C ALA A 23 -23.43 -7.06 -8.90
N ASP A 24 -24.47 -6.85 -9.68
CA ASP A 24 -24.54 -7.32 -11.07
C ASP A 24 -23.70 -6.42 -11.98
N GLY A 25 -23.09 -7.00 -13.01
CA GLY A 25 -22.30 -6.26 -14.00
C GLY A 25 -21.00 -6.92 -14.39
N GLU A 26 -20.05 -6.11 -14.82
CA GLU A 26 -18.70 -6.52 -15.21
C GLU A 26 -17.67 -5.68 -14.48
N ALA A 27 -16.56 -6.30 -14.13
CA ALA A 27 -15.41 -5.63 -13.52
C ALA A 27 -14.12 -6.13 -14.20
N ALA A 28 -13.31 -5.19 -14.68
CA ALA A 28 -12.02 -5.47 -15.29
C ALA A 28 -10.88 -4.92 -14.42
N GLY A 29 -9.77 -5.64 -14.34
CA GLY A 29 -8.60 -5.21 -13.57
C GLY A 29 -7.50 -6.26 -13.55
N GLU A 30 -6.38 -5.94 -12.92
CA GLU A 30 -5.32 -6.91 -12.68
C GLU A 30 -5.71 -7.84 -11.53
N VAL A 31 -5.82 -9.15 -11.78
CA VAL A 31 -6.15 -10.12 -10.74
C VAL A 31 -4.93 -10.36 -9.85
N VAL A 32 -5.14 -10.17 -8.55
CA VAL A 32 -4.13 -10.36 -7.51
C VAL A 32 -4.69 -11.19 -6.37
N PHE A 33 -3.83 -11.68 -5.46
CA PHE A 33 -4.29 -12.43 -4.29
C PHE A 33 -3.76 -11.82 -3.00
N ASN A 34 -4.57 -11.88 -1.94
CA ASN A 34 -4.19 -11.50 -0.59
C ASN A 34 -4.25 -12.71 0.35
N THR A 35 -3.19 -12.91 1.15
CA THR A 35 -3.03 -14.06 2.03
C THR A 35 -3.50 -13.82 3.47
N SER A 36 -4.06 -12.66 3.79
CA SER A 36 -4.61 -12.35 5.11
C SER A 36 -5.78 -13.27 5.43
N MET A 37 -5.86 -13.71 6.68
CA MET A 37 -6.94 -14.59 7.16
C MET A 37 -8.14 -13.80 7.67
N ALA A 38 -7.97 -12.51 7.96
CA ALA A 38 -8.97 -11.58 8.48
C ALA A 38 -8.69 -10.19 7.91
N GLY A 39 -9.58 -9.23 8.17
CA GLY A 39 -9.41 -7.84 7.69
C GLY A 39 -9.85 -7.67 6.24
N TYR A 40 -10.84 -8.41 5.80
CA TYR A 40 -11.32 -8.31 4.42
C TYR A 40 -11.93 -6.93 4.12
N GLN A 41 -12.61 -6.28 5.09
CA GLN A 41 -13.17 -4.96 4.90
C GLN A 41 -12.07 -3.91 4.70
N GLU A 42 -11.04 -3.95 5.53
CA GLU A 42 -9.87 -3.09 5.44
C GLU A 42 -9.13 -3.29 4.12
N ILE A 43 -9.02 -4.54 3.63
CA ILE A 43 -8.45 -4.85 2.31
C ILE A 43 -9.32 -4.24 1.20
N PHE A 44 -10.65 -4.37 1.28
CA PHE A 44 -11.56 -3.91 0.24
C PHE A 44 -11.65 -2.39 0.15
N THR A 45 -11.43 -1.71 1.27
CA THR A 45 -11.47 -0.25 1.37
C THR A 45 -10.09 0.42 1.30
N ASP A 46 -9.01 -0.35 1.10
CA ASP A 46 -7.67 0.18 0.83
C ASP A 46 -7.59 0.70 -0.62
N PRO A 47 -7.38 2.02 -0.83
CA PRO A 47 -7.31 2.60 -2.17
C PRO A 47 -6.17 2.05 -3.03
N SER A 48 -5.14 1.46 -2.43
CA SER A 48 -4.02 0.83 -3.16
C SER A 48 -4.46 -0.34 -4.05
N TYR A 49 -5.71 -0.84 -3.88
CA TYR A 49 -6.28 -1.85 -4.78
C TYR A 49 -7.02 -1.28 -6.00
N ALA A 50 -7.01 0.02 -6.23
CA ALA A 50 -7.63 0.59 -7.44
C ALA A 50 -7.06 -0.07 -8.72
N GLY A 51 -7.96 -0.42 -9.65
CA GLY A 51 -7.62 -1.14 -10.87
C GLY A 51 -7.30 -2.64 -10.68
N GLN A 52 -7.52 -3.22 -9.49
CA GLN A 52 -7.22 -4.61 -9.19
C GLN A 52 -8.47 -5.42 -8.80
N ILE A 53 -8.53 -6.68 -9.24
CA ILE A 53 -9.49 -7.69 -8.78
C ILE A 53 -8.81 -8.51 -7.68
N VAL A 54 -9.33 -8.43 -6.47
CA VAL A 54 -8.69 -9.05 -5.29
C VAL A 54 -9.23 -10.44 -5.04
N THR A 55 -8.34 -11.43 -5.04
CA THR A 55 -8.66 -12.80 -4.63
C THR A 55 -8.28 -13.03 -3.18
N MET A 56 -9.25 -13.36 -2.33
CA MET A 56 -8.98 -13.74 -0.95
C MET A 56 -8.61 -15.22 -0.89
N THR A 57 -7.44 -15.53 -0.31
CA THR A 57 -7.00 -16.93 -0.15
C THR A 57 -7.64 -17.63 1.05
N SER A 58 -8.11 -16.85 2.03
CA SER A 58 -8.91 -17.36 3.13
C SER A 58 -10.24 -17.93 2.59
N PRO A 59 -10.65 -19.16 3.00
CA PRO A 59 -11.80 -19.82 2.40
C PRO A 59 -13.13 -19.17 2.77
N HIS A 60 -13.29 -18.60 3.96
CA HIS A 60 -14.52 -17.98 4.44
C HIS A 60 -14.34 -16.48 4.58
N ILE A 61 -15.14 -15.72 3.85
CA ILE A 61 -15.11 -14.24 3.82
C ILE A 61 -16.51 -13.71 4.14
N GLY A 62 -16.61 -12.63 4.94
CA GLY A 62 -17.86 -12.03 5.36
C GLY A 62 -18.40 -12.52 6.71
N ASN A 63 -17.72 -13.46 7.37
CA ASN A 63 -18.20 -14.13 8.58
C ASN A 63 -18.38 -13.23 9.80
N TYR A 64 -17.74 -12.06 9.87
CA TYR A 64 -17.93 -11.08 10.94
C TYR A 64 -18.59 -9.77 10.47
N GLY A 65 -19.11 -9.73 9.22
CA GLY A 65 -19.79 -8.56 8.67
C GLY A 65 -18.88 -7.39 8.36
N VAL A 66 -19.47 -6.23 8.21
CA VAL A 66 -18.79 -4.95 8.00
C VAL A 66 -19.33 -3.89 8.97
N ASN A 67 -18.53 -2.83 9.22
CA ASN A 67 -18.89 -1.73 10.10
C ASN A 67 -18.12 -0.45 9.72
N GLY A 68 -18.56 0.71 10.22
CA GLY A 68 -17.95 2.00 9.90
C GLY A 68 -16.52 2.17 10.41
N ALA A 69 -16.15 1.55 11.54
CA ALA A 69 -14.83 1.72 12.15
C ALA A 69 -13.70 1.00 11.39
N ASP A 70 -14.03 -0.07 10.68
CA ASP A 70 -13.06 -0.87 9.90
C ASP A 70 -12.90 -0.36 8.45
N MET A 71 -13.45 0.82 8.14
CA MET A 71 -13.20 1.51 6.86
C MET A 71 -11.79 2.11 6.85
N GLU A 72 -11.06 1.84 5.78
CA GLU A 72 -9.71 2.39 5.58
C GLU A 72 -9.66 3.56 4.58
N SER A 73 -10.81 3.90 3.97
CA SER A 73 -10.97 5.08 3.12
C SER A 73 -12.44 5.46 2.94
N ARG A 74 -12.70 6.48 2.12
CA ARG A 74 -14.05 6.98 1.81
C ARG A 74 -14.96 5.98 1.06
N GLY A 75 -14.42 4.87 0.56
CA GLY A 75 -15.19 3.92 -0.24
C GLY A 75 -14.45 2.64 -0.55
N VAL A 76 -14.94 1.88 -1.52
CA VAL A 76 -14.32 0.68 -2.06
C VAL A 76 -13.70 1.02 -3.41
N PHE A 77 -12.40 0.85 -3.54
CA PHE A 77 -11.65 1.19 -4.75
C PHE A 77 -11.20 -0.02 -5.56
N ALA A 78 -11.19 -1.22 -4.97
CA ALA A 78 -10.91 -2.44 -5.71
C ALA A 78 -11.95 -2.65 -6.83
N ALA A 79 -11.50 -3.07 -8.01
CA ALA A 79 -12.36 -3.27 -9.18
C ALA A 79 -13.36 -4.42 -8.96
N GLY A 80 -12.96 -5.46 -8.23
CA GLY A 80 -13.84 -6.61 -7.95
C GLY A 80 -13.23 -7.61 -7.00
N PHE A 81 -14.01 -8.62 -6.58
CA PHE A 81 -13.58 -9.62 -5.61
C PHE A 81 -13.83 -11.04 -6.04
N VAL A 82 -12.88 -11.92 -5.68
CA VAL A 82 -12.95 -13.36 -5.88
C VAL A 82 -12.79 -14.06 -4.53
N VAL A 83 -13.77 -14.85 -4.15
CA VAL A 83 -13.75 -15.59 -2.88
C VAL A 83 -14.11 -17.06 -3.09
N ARG A 84 -13.68 -17.92 -2.16
CA ARG A 84 -14.07 -19.33 -2.16
C ARG A 84 -15.51 -19.48 -1.68
N GLU A 85 -15.84 -18.83 -0.57
CA GLU A 85 -17.15 -18.89 0.06
C GLU A 85 -17.47 -17.55 0.73
N MET A 86 -18.61 -16.98 0.39
CA MET A 86 -19.14 -15.75 0.96
C MET A 86 -20.13 -16.08 2.06
N CYS A 87 -19.96 -15.50 3.24
CA CYS A 87 -20.89 -15.66 4.35
C CYS A 87 -22.03 -14.63 4.21
N ASP A 88 -23.27 -15.14 4.13
CA ASP A 88 -24.47 -14.29 4.01
C ASP A 88 -24.96 -13.75 5.35
N THR A 89 -24.67 -14.47 6.44
CA THR A 89 -25.15 -14.12 7.79
C THR A 89 -23.96 -13.97 8.73
N PRO A 90 -23.50 -12.73 8.97
CA PRO A 90 -22.38 -12.49 9.86
C PRO A 90 -22.72 -12.83 11.31
N SER A 91 -21.72 -13.28 12.06
CA SER A 91 -21.83 -13.59 13.49
C SER A 91 -20.79 -12.82 14.29
N ASN A 92 -21.02 -11.50 14.47
CA ASN A 92 -20.17 -10.63 15.26
C ASN A 92 -21.01 -9.46 15.80
N TRP A 93 -20.77 -9.07 17.06
CA TRP A 93 -21.48 -7.96 17.70
C TRP A 93 -21.19 -6.58 17.06
N ARG A 94 -20.06 -6.44 16.33
CA ARG A 94 -19.69 -5.21 15.62
C ARG A 94 -20.32 -5.16 14.21
N ALA A 95 -20.94 -6.24 13.72
CA ALA A 95 -21.51 -6.24 12.39
C ALA A 95 -22.70 -5.29 12.29
N GLU A 96 -22.62 -4.34 11.38
CA GLU A 96 -23.67 -3.37 11.03
C GLU A 96 -24.42 -3.84 9.79
N GLU A 97 -23.71 -4.54 8.88
CA GLU A 97 -24.22 -5.01 7.60
C GLU A 97 -23.51 -6.30 7.19
N SER A 98 -24.14 -7.11 6.33
CA SER A 98 -23.46 -8.25 5.70
C SER A 98 -22.49 -7.77 4.61
N LEU A 99 -21.39 -8.49 4.41
CA LEU A 99 -20.45 -8.14 3.34
C LEU A 99 -21.08 -8.14 1.93
N PRO A 100 -21.93 -9.13 1.55
CA PRO A 100 -22.59 -9.09 0.25
C PRO A 100 -23.49 -7.86 0.05
N ASP A 101 -24.22 -7.41 1.09
CA ASP A 101 -25.07 -6.22 0.98
C ASP A 101 -24.23 -4.95 0.85
N PHE A 102 -23.12 -4.89 1.60
CA PHE A 102 -22.10 -3.84 1.46
C PHE A 102 -21.54 -3.77 0.02
N LEU A 103 -21.16 -4.90 -0.57
CA LEU A 103 -20.65 -4.94 -1.95
C LEU A 103 -21.71 -4.49 -2.97
N VAL A 104 -22.97 -4.90 -2.79
CA VAL A 104 -24.09 -4.45 -3.65
C VAL A 104 -24.29 -2.92 -3.52
N ARG A 105 -24.31 -2.40 -2.28
CA ARG A 105 -24.47 -0.97 -2.01
C ARG A 105 -23.37 -0.12 -2.64
N HIS A 106 -22.13 -0.63 -2.66
CA HIS A 106 -20.98 0.02 -3.30
C HIS A 106 -20.80 -0.34 -4.78
N GLN A 107 -21.75 -1.08 -5.39
CA GLN A 107 -21.74 -1.48 -6.79
C GLN A 107 -20.52 -2.33 -7.20
N ILE A 108 -19.99 -3.12 -6.29
CA ILE A 108 -18.81 -3.97 -6.52
C ILE A 108 -19.22 -5.35 -7.01
N VAL A 109 -18.71 -5.73 -8.17
CA VAL A 109 -18.89 -7.07 -8.74
C VAL A 109 -18.03 -8.07 -7.99
N ALA A 110 -18.64 -9.17 -7.53
CA ALA A 110 -17.93 -10.21 -6.80
C ALA A 110 -18.40 -11.60 -7.20
N ILE A 111 -17.47 -12.55 -7.19
CA ILE A 111 -17.71 -13.96 -7.54
C ILE A 111 -17.26 -14.89 -6.41
N GLU A 112 -18.12 -15.82 -6.04
CA GLU A 112 -17.84 -16.91 -5.09
C GLU A 112 -17.84 -18.28 -5.76
N GLY A 113 -17.38 -19.32 -5.02
CA GLY A 113 -17.31 -20.70 -5.51
C GLY A 113 -16.10 -20.99 -6.39
N VAL A 114 -15.24 -20.01 -6.61
CA VAL A 114 -13.99 -20.15 -7.37
C VAL A 114 -12.98 -21.00 -6.60
N ASP A 115 -12.23 -21.85 -7.30
CA ASP A 115 -11.05 -22.49 -6.73
C ASP A 115 -9.92 -21.45 -6.56
N THR A 116 -9.98 -20.68 -5.47
CA THR A 116 -9.03 -19.62 -5.16
C THR A 116 -7.60 -20.15 -4.96
N ARG A 117 -7.43 -21.42 -4.54
CA ARG A 117 -6.10 -22.05 -4.47
C ARG A 117 -5.51 -22.27 -5.85
N ARG A 118 -6.29 -22.80 -6.81
CA ARG A 118 -5.86 -22.96 -8.22
C ARG A 118 -5.54 -21.61 -8.84
N LEU A 119 -6.39 -20.60 -8.64
CA LEU A 119 -6.17 -19.24 -9.15
C LEU A 119 -4.88 -18.62 -8.57
N THR A 120 -4.68 -18.70 -7.25
CA THR A 120 -3.47 -18.20 -6.58
C THR A 120 -2.20 -18.86 -7.11
N ARG A 121 -2.21 -20.18 -7.29
CA ARG A 121 -1.06 -20.89 -7.88
C ARG A 121 -0.79 -20.44 -9.30
N HIS A 122 -1.85 -20.27 -10.11
CA HIS A 122 -1.75 -19.79 -11.47
C HIS A 122 -1.08 -18.40 -11.53
N ILE A 123 -1.56 -17.45 -10.73
CA ILE A 123 -0.97 -16.10 -10.64
C ILE A 123 0.49 -16.13 -10.17
N ARG A 124 0.84 -17.00 -9.22
CA ARG A 124 2.23 -17.14 -8.75
C ARG A 124 3.17 -17.67 -9.84
N GLU A 125 2.68 -18.59 -10.67
CA GLU A 125 3.46 -19.24 -11.73
C GLU A 125 3.55 -18.39 -12.99
N ALA A 126 2.44 -17.77 -13.42
CA ALA A 126 2.37 -16.97 -14.65
C ALA A 126 2.66 -15.48 -14.44
N GLY A 127 2.36 -14.94 -13.27
CA GLY A 127 2.40 -13.52 -12.92
C GLY A 127 0.99 -12.96 -12.71
N ALA A 128 0.91 -11.78 -12.09
CA ALA A 128 -0.33 -11.01 -12.04
C ALA A 128 -0.72 -10.62 -13.47
N MET A 129 -2.01 -10.74 -13.78
CA MET A 129 -2.50 -10.55 -15.15
C MET A 129 -3.89 -9.93 -15.18
N ARG A 130 -4.27 -9.41 -16.32
CA ARG A 130 -5.59 -8.78 -16.51
C ARG A 130 -6.70 -9.83 -16.52
N ALA A 131 -7.82 -9.47 -15.95
CA ALA A 131 -8.98 -10.34 -15.84
C ALA A 131 -10.28 -9.55 -15.91
N VAL A 132 -11.37 -10.25 -16.18
CA VAL A 132 -12.74 -9.73 -16.11
C VAL A 132 -13.61 -10.68 -15.29
N ILE A 133 -14.36 -10.13 -14.32
CA ILE A 133 -15.49 -10.81 -13.69
C ILE A 133 -16.75 -10.35 -14.41
N SER A 134 -17.66 -11.28 -14.76
CA SER A 134 -18.97 -10.92 -15.30
C SER A 134 -20.07 -11.79 -14.71
N THR A 135 -21.21 -11.14 -14.40
CA THR A 135 -22.47 -11.77 -14.01
C THR A 135 -23.52 -11.64 -15.12
N VAL A 136 -23.21 -10.93 -16.19
CA VAL A 136 -24.14 -10.61 -17.29
C VAL A 136 -23.73 -11.21 -18.64
N ASP A 137 -22.45 -11.15 -18.97
CA ASP A 137 -21.86 -11.84 -20.11
C ASP A 137 -21.26 -13.16 -19.61
N LEU A 138 -21.75 -14.28 -20.12
CA LEU A 138 -21.31 -15.63 -19.71
C LEU A 138 -20.63 -16.38 -20.86
N ILE A 139 -20.14 -15.65 -21.86
CA ILE A 139 -19.41 -16.20 -23.02
C ILE A 139 -17.91 -16.08 -22.73
N PRO A 140 -17.19 -17.21 -22.50
CA PRO A 140 -15.77 -17.18 -22.16
C PRO A 140 -14.90 -16.40 -23.14
N GLU A 141 -15.10 -16.59 -24.45
CA GLU A 141 -14.31 -15.95 -25.49
C GLU A 141 -14.45 -14.43 -25.46
N SER A 142 -15.67 -13.92 -25.25
CA SER A 142 -15.95 -12.50 -25.10
C SER A 142 -15.24 -11.91 -23.88
N LEU A 143 -15.24 -12.61 -22.75
CA LEU A 143 -14.59 -12.13 -21.54
C LEU A 143 -13.06 -12.15 -21.64
N ILE A 144 -12.49 -13.16 -22.32
CA ILE A 144 -11.06 -13.21 -22.58
C ILE A 144 -10.63 -12.02 -23.46
N GLU A 145 -11.39 -11.72 -24.51
CA GLU A 145 -11.14 -10.56 -25.37
C GLU A 145 -11.21 -9.23 -24.58
N LYS A 146 -12.21 -9.08 -23.70
CA LYS A 146 -12.33 -7.92 -22.78
C LYS A 146 -11.13 -7.85 -21.83
N ALA A 147 -10.68 -8.96 -21.26
CA ALA A 147 -9.51 -9.01 -20.40
C ALA A 147 -8.23 -8.57 -21.13
N GLN A 148 -8.03 -9.07 -22.36
CA GLN A 148 -6.91 -8.69 -23.22
C GLN A 148 -6.97 -7.21 -23.65
N GLY A 149 -8.15 -6.66 -23.82
CA GLY A 149 -8.39 -5.25 -24.17
C GLY A 149 -8.37 -4.29 -22.97
N SER A 150 -8.43 -4.78 -21.74
CA SER A 150 -8.45 -3.93 -20.55
C SER A 150 -7.08 -3.31 -20.27
N PRO A 151 -7.03 -2.11 -19.66
CA PRO A 151 -5.76 -1.51 -19.29
C PRO A 151 -5.06 -2.30 -18.17
N GLY A 152 -3.73 -2.43 -18.27
CA GLY A 152 -2.90 -2.92 -17.16
C GLY A 152 -2.61 -1.81 -16.15
N LEU A 153 -1.74 -2.10 -15.17
CA LEU A 153 -1.30 -1.09 -14.19
C LEU A 153 -0.08 -0.29 -14.63
N ILE A 154 0.77 -0.86 -15.50
CA ILE A 154 2.02 -0.22 -15.94
C ILE A 154 1.72 1.06 -16.72
N GLY A 155 2.39 2.15 -16.34
CA GLY A 155 2.25 3.47 -16.97
C GLY A 155 0.95 4.20 -16.62
N ARG A 156 0.13 3.69 -15.67
CA ARG A 156 -1.11 4.36 -15.24
C ARG A 156 -0.90 5.12 -13.95
N ASP A 157 -1.26 6.38 -13.97
CA ASP A 157 -1.54 7.15 -12.76
C ASP A 157 -2.94 6.82 -12.28
N LEU A 158 -3.02 6.08 -11.17
CA LEU A 158 -4.27 5.79 -10.48
C LEU A 158 -4.44 6.64 -9.22
N VAL A 159 -3.46 7.45 -8.88
CA VAL A 159 -3.51 8.35 -7.73
C VAL A 159 -4.61 9.39 -7.91
N ASP A 160 -4.74 9.95 -9.10
CA ASP A 160 -5.81 10.91 -9.43
C ASP A 160 -7.23 10.34 -9.24
N GLU A 161 -7.41 9.01 -9.35
CA GLU A 161 -8.71 8.37 -9.18
C GLU A 161 -9.10 8.21 -7.70
N VAL A 162 -8.12 8.20 -6.79
CA VAL A 162 -8.31 7.85 -5.37
C VAL A 162 -8.01 8.99 -4.39
N ALA A 163 -7.12 9.90 -4.75
CA ALA A 163 -6.68 10.99 -3.89
C ALA A 163 -7.79 12.05 -3.67
N VAL A 164 -7.60 12.86 -2.64
CA VAL A 164 -8.45 14.03 -2.41
C VAL A 164 -8.12 15.16 -3.38
N THR A 165 -9.13 15.94 -3.74
CA THR A 165 -8.98 17.11 -4.63
C THR A 165 -8.80 18.42 -3.87
N HIS A 166 -9.10 18.43 -2.56
CA HIS A 166 -9.00 19.58 -1.68
C HIS A 166 -8.32 19.21 -0.38
N ARG A 167 -7.58 20.17 0.19
CA ARG A 167 -6.97 19.97 1.52
C ARG A 167 -8.04 19.93 2.61
N TYR A 168 -7.77 19.14 3.63
CA TYR A 168 -8.58 19.10 4.85
C TYR A 168 -7.73 18.79 6.08
N THR A 169 -8.26 19.08 7.28
CA THR A 169 -7.63 18.72 8.53
C THR A 169 -8.29 17.48 9.12
N TRP A 170 -7.51 16.42 9.34
CA TRP A 170 -8.01 15.17 9.90
C TRP A 170 -8.64 15.37 11.27
N GLY A 171 -9.86 14.89 11.46
CA GLY A 171 -10.60 14.91 12.73
C GLY A 171 -11.49 16.11 12.95
N SER A 172 -11.23 17.27 12.34
CA SER A 172 -12.10 18.44 12.41
C SER A 172 -12.91 18.64 11.13
N GLU A 173 -12.33 18.21 10.02
CA GLU A 173 -12.92 18.22 8.69
C GLU A 173 -12.71 16.82 8.09
N GLY A 174 -13.53 16.41 7.18
CA GLY A 174 -13.35 15.18 6.41
C GLY A 174 -13.18 15.51 4.94
N PRO A 175 -12.72 14.55 4.11
CA PRO A 175 -12.85 14.68 2.68
C PRO A 175 -14.34 14.88 2.34
N GLU A 176 -14.66 15.79 1.43
CA GLU A 176 -16.04 16.04 0.99
C GLU A 176 -16.71 14.73 0.53
N ASP A 177 -18.00 14.56 0.82
CA ASP A 177 -18.82 13.38 0.51
C ASP A 177 -18.50 12.09 1.27
N THR A 178 -17.88 12.15 2.44
CA THR A 178 -17.60 10.95 3.23
C THR A 178 -18.64 10.67 4.31
N LEU A 179 -18.86 9.37 4.56
CA LEU A 179 -19.54 8.88 5.75
C LEU A 179 -18.74 9.32 6.99
N PRO A 180 -19.39 9.50 8.15
CA PRO A 180 -18.69 9.74 9.39
C PRO A 180 -17.63 8.67 9.62
N VAL A 181 -16.37 9.07 9.71
CA VAL A 181 -15.24 8.18 9.94
C VAL A 181 -14.90 8.22 11.42
N ASP A 182 -14.70 7.05 12.03
CA ASP A 182 -14.08 6.97 13.34
C ASP A 182 -12.60 7.38 13.21
N THR A 183 -12.31 8.63 13.56
CA THR A 183 -10.95 9.18 13.51
C THR A 183 -10.07 8.66 14.66
N GLY A 184 -10.64 7.88 15.59
CA GLY A 184 -9.93 7.44 16.79
C GLY A 184 -9.66 8.58 17.77
N VAL A 185 -8.61 8.43 18.56
CA VAL A 185 -8.19 9.46 19.53
C VAL A 185 -7.40 10.54 18.78
N LEU A 186 -7.90 11.78 18.84
CA LEU A 186 -7.19 12.93 18.30
C LEU A 186 -6.40 13.64 19.42
N PRO A 187 -5.23 14.19 19.11
CA PRO A 187 -4.47 14.95 20.11
C PRO A 187 -5.24 16.23 20.51
N VAL A 188 -5.38 16.47 21.80
CA VAL A 188 -6.03 17.69 22.34
C VAL A 188 -5.12 18.90 22.12
N ASP A 189 -3.81 18.72 22.38
CA ASP A 189 -2.76 19.70 22.14
C ASP A 189 -1.68 19.02 21.29
N PRO A 190 -1.77 19.09 19.95
CA PRO A 190 -0.80 18.44 19.07
C PRO A 190 0.59 19.06 19.23
N THR A 191 1.60 18.19 19.28
CA THR A 191 3.00 18.61 19.38
C THR A 191 3.59 18.98 18.04
N TYR A 192 3.16 18.28 16.98
CA TYR A 192 3.69 18.41 15.62
C TYR A 192 2.58 18.73 14.62
N ARG A 193 2.90 19.58 13.64
CA ARG A 193 2.07 19.77 12.46
C ARG A 193 2.67 19.01 11.29
N VAL A 194 1.91 18.11 10.68
CA VAL A 194 2.39 17.28 9.57
C VAL A 194 1.55 17.54 8.31
N ALA A 195 2.23 17.89 7.23
CA ALA A 195 1.65 17.95 5.90
C ALA A 195 1.64 16.52 5.30
N VAL A 196 0.48 16.02 4.94
CA VAL A 196 0.28 14.66 4.46
C VAL A 196 -0.15 14.68 3.00
N PHE A 197 0.69 14.20 2.09
CA PHE A 197 0.28 13.98 0.70
C PHE A 197 -0.63 12.74 0.62
N ASP A 198 -1.88 12.95 0.21
CA ASP A 198 -2.82 11.86 -0.06
C ASP A 198 -2.63 11.32 -1.47
N SER A 199 -2.05 10.17 -1.58
CA SER A 199 -1.95 9.41 -2.82
C SER A 199 -2.84 8.16 -2.83
N GLY A 200 -3.86 8.13 -1.99
CA GLY A 200 -4.73 6.99 -1.72
C GLY A 200 -4.52 6.48 -0.30
N ILE A 201 -4.56 7.38 0.67
CA ILE A 201 -4.20 7.11 2.06
C ILE A 201 -5.19 6.18 2.76
N LYS A 202 -4.65 5.22 3.52
CA LYS A 202 -5.40 4.45 4.48
C LYS A 202 -5.64 5.26 5.76
N TYR A 203 -6.88 5.27 6.23
CA TYR A 203 -7.25 6.01 7.44
C TYR A 203 -6.49 5.57 8.69
N ASN A 204 -6.05 4.30 8.76
CA ASN A 204 -5.26 3.87 9.89
C ASN A 204 -3.87 4.52 9.95
N ILE A 205 -3.31 4.97 8.84
CA ILE A 205 -2.08 5.79 8.83
C ILE A 205 -2.34 7.12 9.55
N LEU A 206 -3.45 7.80 9.21
CA LEU A 206 -3.83 9.06 9.86
C LEU A 206 -4.10 8.87 11.36
N ARG A 207 -4.80 7.77 11.73
CA ARG A 207 -5.03 7.43 13.14
C ARG A 207 -3.71 7.23 13.90
N ARG A 208 -2.73 6.50 13.30
CA ARG A 208 -1.42 6.26 13.94
C ARG A 208 -0.59 7.54 14.08
N LEU A 209 -0.56 8.41 13.06
CA LEU A 209 0.10 9.71 13.16
C LEU A 209 -0.55 10.61 14.24
N ALA A 210 -1.89 10.63 14.32
CA ALA A 210 -2.60 11.36 15.34
C ALA A 210 -2.30 10.83 16.76
N GLU A 211 -2.22 9.49 16.94
CA GLU A 211 -1.87 8.87 18.22
C GLU A 211 -0.48 9.29 18.76
N VAL A 212 0.47 9.59 17.87
CA VAL A 212 1.80 10.08 18.27
C VAL A 212 1.89 11.60 18.37
N GLY A 213 0.74 12.30 18.39
CA GLY A 213 0.65 13.73 18.68
C GLY A 213 0.73 14.65 17.45
N CYS A 214 0.43 14.16 16.26
CA CYS A 214 0.45 14.95 15.03
C CYS A 214 -0.93 15.58 14.72
N GLU A 215 -0.96 16.91 14.49
CA GLU A 215 -2.01 17.58 13.73
C GLU A 215 -1.76 17.31 12.23
N LEU A 216 -2.77 16.80 11.51
CA LEU A 216 -2.58 16.35 10.14
C LEU A 216 -3.34 17.24 9.17
N ILE A 217 -2.61 17.88 8.25
CA ILE A 217 -3.16 18.61 7.11
C ILE A 217 -2.99 17.74 5.88
N VAL A 218 -4.08 17.14 5.43
CA VAL A 218 -4.10 16.25 4.28
C VAL A 218 -4.23 17.07 3.00
N LEU A 219 -3.35 16.82 2.04
CA LEU A 219 -3.16 17.60 0.83
C LEU A 219 -3.33 16.74 -0.42
N PRO A 220 -3.86 17.32 -1.52
CA PRO A 220 -3.80 16.69 -2.83
C PRO A 220 -2.35 16.36 -3.22
N PRO A 221 -2.12 15.28 -3.99
CA PRO A 221 -0.77 14.85 -4.37
C PRO A 221 -0.06 15.84 -5.32
N SER A 222 -0.83 16.72 -5.98
CA SER A 222 -0.32 17.78 -6.87
C SER A 222 0.07 19.06 -6.16
N THR A 223 -0.05 19.13 -4.82
CA THR A 223 0.34 20.32 -4.03
C THR A 223 1.84 20.59 -4.18
N SER A 224 2.20 21.83 -4.49
CA SER A 224 3.59 22.23 -4.69
C SER A 224 4.38 22.32 -3.37
N ALA A 225 5.71 22.25 -3.44
CA ALA A 225 6.57 22.40 -2.28
C ALA A 225 6.38 23.77 -1.59
N GLU A 226 6.16 24.85 -2.35
CA GLU A 226 5.91 26.18 -1.82
C GLU A 226 4.61 26.21 -0.98
N GLU A 227 3.53 25.61 -1.49
CA GLU A 227 2.24 25.52 -0.77
C GLU A 227 2.37 24.68 0.51
N VAL A 228 3.12 23.56 0.46
CA VAL A 228 3.42 22.76 1.65
C VAL A 228 4.19 23.56 2.70
N LEU A 229 5.25 24.25 2.30
CA LEU A 229 6.09 25.03 3.22
C LEU A 229 5.36 26.24 3.80
N ALA A 230 4.39 26.81 3.05
CA ALA A 230 3.53 27.91 3.57
C ALA A 230 2.62 27.48 4.73
N LEU A 231 2.42 26.17 4.94
CA LEU A 231 1.70 25.63 6.11
C LEU A 231 2.57 25.55 7.36
N GLU A 232 3.88 25.86 7.25
CA GLU A 232 4.88 25.74 8.31
C GLU A 232 4.85 24.37 9.03
N PRO A 233 4.87 23.21 8.30
CA PRO A 233 4.82 21.92 8.94
C PRO A 233 6.15 21.60 9.63
N ASP A 234 6.10 20.79 10.70
CA ASP A 234 7.27 20.21 11.36
C ASP A 234 7.82 19.03 10.56
N GLY A 235 6.94 18.29 9.85
CA GLY A 235 7.29 17.18 9.00
C GLY A 235 6.35 16.99 7.82
N VAL A 236 6.80 16.21 6.83
CA VAL A 236 6.04 15.84 5.63
C VAL A 236 5.87 14.33 5.59
N PHE A 237 4.64 13.89 5.37
CA PHE A 237 4.31 12.48 5.21
C PHE A 237 3.82 12.20 3.79
N VAL A 238 4.28 11.08 3.19
CA VAL A 238 3.85 10.64 1.86
C VAL A 238 3.15 9.29 1.99
N ALA A 239 1.88 9.26 1.60
CA ALA A 239 1.01 8.12 1.83
C ALA A 239 1.29 6.94 0.87
N ASN A 240 0.59 5.83 1.18
CA ASN A 240 0.41 4.70 0.27
C ASN A 240 -0.49 5.09 -0.92
N GLY A 241 -0.57 4.22 -1.93
CA GLY A 241 -1.44 4.45 -3.08
C GLY A 241 -1.30 3.39 -4.16
N PRO A 242 -2.19 3.45 -5.19
CA PRO A 242 -2.24 2.52 -6.30
C PRO A 242 -1.36 2.93 -7.48
N GLY A 243 -1.25 2.04 -8.46
CA GLY A 243 -0.73 2.32 -9.79
C GLY A 243 0.76 2.13 -9.95
N ASP A 244 1.28 2.68 -11.05
CA ASP A 244 2.70 2.68 -11.37
C ASP A 244 3.36 3.93 -10.78
N PRO A 245 4.32 3.79 -9.85
CA PRO A 245 4.97 4.93 -9.23
C PRO A 245 5.66 5.86 -10.24
N SER A 246 6.13 5.34 -11.37
CA SER A 246 6.78 6.14 -12.40
C SER A 246 5.84 7.10 -13.14
N ALA A 247 4.52 6.86 -13.07
CA ALA A 247 3.51 7.71 -13.67
C ALA A 247 3.13 8.94 -12.80
N VAL A 248 3.58 8.99 -11.53
CA VAL A 248 3.23 10.05 -10.56
C VAL A 248 4.38 11.05 -10.42
N ASP A 249 4.89 11.57 -11.54
CA ASP A 249 6.12 12.36 -11.62
C ASP A 249 6.02 13.73 -10.95
N TYR A 250 4.84 14.31 -10.89
CA TYR A 250 4.56 15.55 -10.18
C TYR A 250 4.83 15.43 -8.67
N LEU A 251 4.49 14.29 -8.05
CA LEU A 251 4.68 14.09 -6.61
C LEU A 251 6.17 13.88 -6.27
N TYR A 252 6.88 12.95 -6.92
CA TYR A 252 8.30 12.78 -6.62
C TYR A 252 9.15 13.99 -7.09
N GLY A 253 8.65 14.77 -8.06
CA GLY A 253 9.20 16.07 -8.42
C GLY A 253 9.16 17.05 -7.25
N THR A 254 7.98 17.21 -6.62
CA THR A 254 7.78 18.04 -5.41
C THR A 254 8.65 17.56 -4.24
N LEU A 255 8.78 16.24 -4.03
CA LEU A 255 9.60 15.71 -2.94
C LEU A 255 11.09 16.08 -3.08
N ARG A 256 11.62 16.21 -4.31
CA ARG A 256 13.01 16.68 -4.55
C ARG A 256 13.28 18.06 -3.95
N ASP A 257 12.27 18.91 -3.89
CA ASP A 257 12.39 20.26 -3.35
C ASP A 257 12.15 20.31 -1.83
N LEU A 258 11.53 19.26 -1.25
CA LEU A 258 11.28 19.14 0.18
C LEU A 258 12.37 18.38 0.94
N ILE A 259 13.11 17.46 0.27
CA ILE A 259 14.23 16.71 0.88
C ILE A 259 15.29 17.68 1.39
N GLY A 260 15.64 17.56 2.68
CA GLY A 260 16.61 18.42 3.35
C GLY A 260 16.03 19.75 3.85
N VAL A 261 14.77 20.07 3.53
CA VAL A 261 14.06 21.24 4.05
C VAL A 261 13.20 20.88 5.26
N LYS A 262 12.53 19.72 5.19
CA LYS A 262 11.69 19.19 6.27
C LYS A 262 11.95 17.69 6.49
N PRO A 263 11.77 17.16 7.72
CA PRO A 263 11.71 15.73 7.99
C PRO A 263 10.66 15.05 7.13
N LEU A 264 11.01 13.89 6.50
CA LEU A 264 10.19 13.24 5.51
C LEU A 264 10.03 11.75 5.79
N PHE A 265 8.77 11.26 5.88
CA PHE A 265 8.47 9.84 6.02
C PHE A 265 7.52 9.37 4.92
N GLY A 266 7.83 8.24 4.26
CA GLY A 266 7.01 7.66 3.19
C GLY A 266 6.66 6.19 3.44
N ILE A 267 5.40 5.82 3.16
CA ILE A 267 4.90 4.45 3.27
C ILE A 267 4.44 3.94 1.90
N CYS A 268 4.87 2.75 1.51
CA CYS A 268 4.45 2.01 0.33
C CYS A 268 4.69 2.83 -0.97
N LEU A 269 3.67 3.43 -1.58
CA LEU A 269 3.87 4.34 -2.71
C LEU A 269 4.77 5.52 -2.29
N GLY A 270 4.63 6.05 -1.07
CA GLY A 270 5.50 7.10 -0.54
C GLY A 270 6.97 6.70 -0.45
N HIS A 271 7.27 5.43 -0.17
CA HIS A 271 8.63 4.89 -0.27
C HIS A 271 9.14 4.91 -1.71
N GLN A 272 8.31 4.51 -2.66
CA GLN A 272 8.65 4.51 -4.08
C GLN A 272 8.84 5.95 -4.60
N MET A 273 7.98 6.90 -4.17
CA MET A 273 8.10 8.32 -4.49
C MET A 273 9.39 8.93 -3.96
N LEU A 274 9.75 8.68 -2.69
CA LEU A 274 11.01 9.15 -2.12
C LEU A 274 12.20 8.54 -2.88
N SER A 275 12.14 7.25 -3.19
CA SER A 275 13.21 6.55 -3.93
C SER A 275 13.40 7.11 -5.35
N LEU A 276 12.30 7.36 -6.09
CA LEU A 276 12.35 8.01 -7.40
C LEU A 276 12.89 9.46 -7.32
N ALA A 277 12.52 10.19 -6.25
CA ALA A 277 13.03 11.54 -6.02
C ALA A 277 14.55 11.59 -5.90
N ILE A 278 15.17 10.58 -5.25
CA ILE A 278 16.62 10.50 -5.04
C ILE A 278 17.37 9.78 -6.16
N GLY A 279 16.69 9.36 -7.22
CA GLY A 279 17.30 8.79 -8.43
C GLY A 279 17.21 7.28 -8.59
N ALA A 280 16.52 6.56 -7.72
CA ALA A 280 16.24 5.14 -7.92
C ALA A 280 15.34 4.90 -9.14
N LYS A 281 15.26 3.65 -9.54
CA LYS A 281 14.22 3.13 -10.45
C LYS A 281 13.28 2.19 -9.72
N THR A 282 12.10 2.02 -10.27
CA THR A 282 11.14 1.02 -9.83
C THR A 282 10.89 -0.02 -10.91
N TYR A 283 10.52 -1.24 -10.49
CA TYR A 283 10.18 -2.32 -11.40
C TYR A 283 8.96 -3.08 -10.91
N LYS A 284 8.20 -3.68 -11.84
CA LYS A 284 7.03 -4.48 -11.49
C LYS A 284 7.45 -5.87 -11.02
N LEU A 285 6.95 -6.27 -9.86
CA LEU A 285 7.08 -7.63 -9.34
C LEU A 285 6.19 -8.60 -10.13
N LYS A 286 6.58 -9.86 -10.19
CA LYS A 286 5.86 -10.90 -10.95
C LYS A 286 4.40 -11.03 -10.50
N TYR A 287 4.13 -11.03 -9.20
CA TYR A 287 2.80 -11.11 -8.62
C TYR A 287 2.58 -10.17 -7.42
N GLY A 288 3.63 -9.44 -7.01
CA GLY A 288 3.59 -8.50 -5.88
C GLY A 288 3.55 -9.16 -4.51
N HIS A 289 3.60 -8.33 -3.46
CA HIS A 289 3.46 -8.75 -2.07
C HIS A 289 2.13 -8.27 -1.51
N ARG A 290 1.28 -9.21 -1.03
CA ARG A 290 -0.01 -8.88 -0.41
C ARG A 290 -0.34 -9.85 0.71
N GLY A 291 -0.66 -9.30 1.88
CA GLY A 291 -1.02 -10.06 3.08
C GLY A 291 -0.25 -9.63 4.32
N GLY A 292 -0.67 -10.09 5.49
CA GLY A 292 -0.13 -9.71 6.80
C GLY A 292 0.92 -10.67 7.36
N ASN A 293 1.66 -11.39 6.54
CA ASN A 293 2.59 -12.45 6.96
C ASN A 293 3.96 -12.40 6.25
N GLN A 294 4.39 -11.20 5.87
CA GLN A 294 5.65 -11.00 5.14
C GLN A 294 6.80 -10.72 6.13
N PRO A 295 7.83 -11.59 6.19
CA PRO A 295 8.98 -11.38 7.08
C PRO A 295 9.93 -10.37 6.44
N VAL A 296 10.24 -9.31 7.16
CA VAL A 296 11.17 -8.26 6.75
C VAL A 296 12.33 -8.19 7.75
N LYS A 297 13.55 -8.18 7.25
CA LYS A 297 14.76 -7.99 8.05
C LYS A 297 15.08 -6.52 8.19
N ASN A 298 15.05 -6.02 9.41
CA ASN A 298 15.62 -4.73 9.77
C ASN A 298 17.13 -4.89 9.92
N LEU A 299 17.91 -4.32 9.00
CA LEU A 299 19.37 -4.42 8.97
C LEU A 299 20.03 -3.56 10.05
N LEU A 300 19.36 -2.51 10.55
CA LEU A 300 19.92 -1.63 11.58
C LEU A 300 19.88 -2.28 12.96
N THR A 301 18.81 -2.99 13.29
CA THR A 301 18.60 -3.63 14.59
C THR A 301 18.87 -5.13 14.59
N GLY A 302 18.94 -5.74 13.41
CA GLY A 302 19.06 -7.19 13.25
C GLY A 302 17.76 -7.96 13.53
N ARG A 303 16.64 -7.30 13.83
CA ARG A 303 15.33 -7.94 14.07
C ARG A 303 14.66 -8.41 12.77
N VAL A 304 13.77 -9.37 12.90
CA VAL A 304 12.82 -9.75 11.85
C VAL A 304 11.44 -9.29 12.29
N GLU A 305 10.80 -8.51 11.46
CA GLU A 305 9.46 -7.97 11.68
C GLU A 305 8.48 -8.69 10.75
N ILE A 306 7.33 -9.07 11.24
CA ILE A 306 6.25 -9.59 10.39
C ILE A 306 5.40 -8.40 9.96
N THR A 307 5.28 -8.22 8.65
CA THR A 307 4.70 -7.00 8.08
C THR A 307 3.44 -7.29 7.27
N SER A 308 2.59 -6.27 7.18
CA SER A 308 1.50 -6.19 6.21
C SER A 308 1.99 -5.53 4.93
N GLN A 309 1.61 -6.08 3.78
CA GLN A 309 2.05 -5.58 2.48
C GLN A 309 0.92 -5.56 1.45
N ASN A 310 0.95 -4.58 0.56
CA ASN A 310 0.07 -4.45 -0.58
C ASN A 310 0.73 -3.62 -1.68
N HIS A 311 1.66 -4.22 -2.44
CA HIS A 311 2.31 -3.54 -3.55
C HIS A 311 2.65 -4.48 -4.69
N GLY A 312 2.66 -3.95 -5.92
CA GLY A 312 3.02 -4.65 -7.15
C GLY A 312 4.34 -4.18 -7.76
N PHE A 313 4.91 -3.09 -7.24
CA PHE A 313 6.18 -2.51 -7.68
C PHE A 313 7.18 -2.50 -6.54
N CYS A 314 8.47 -2.50 -6.87
CA CYS A 314 9.57 -2.48 -5.92
C CYS A 314 10.66 -1.52 -6.38
N VAL A 315 11.47 -1.04 -5.43
CA VAL A 315 12.60 -0.15 -5.69
C VAL A 315 13.86 -0.95 -6.00
N ASP A 316 14.58 -0.54 -7.03
CA ASP A 316 15.93 -1.00 -7.34
C ASP A 316 16.95 -0.13 -6.59
N PHE A 317 17.46 -0.63 -5.46
CA PHE A 317 18.35 0.11 -4.58
C PHE A 317 19.69 0.45 -5.24
N GLY A 318 20.25 -0.45 -6.06
CA GLY A 318 21.52 -0.26 -6.73
C GLY A 318 21.53 0.84 -7.79
N GLU A 319 20.34 1.22 -8.31
CA GLU A 319 20.20 2.30 -9.26
C GLU A 319 20.28 3.70 -8.61
N ILE A 320 20.25 3.81 -7.27
CA ILE A 320 20.39 5.10 -6.55
C ILE A 320 21.76 5.70 -6.77
N GLY A 321 22.82 4.88 -6.69
CA GLY A 321 24.18 5.38 -6.82
C GLY A 321 25.26 4.34 -6.51
N ALA A 322 26.51 4.81 -6.43
CA ALA A 322 27.65 3.94 -6.18
C ALA A 322 27.73 3.50 -4.71
N LEU A 323 28.16 2.26 -4.47
CA LEU A 323 28.40 1.74 -3.13
C LEU A 323 29.49 2.55 -2.38
N VAL A 324 29.19 2.94 -1.14
CA VAL A 324 30.14 3.55 -0.21
C VAL A 324 30.68 2.46 0.72
N ALA A 325 31.78 1.82 0.35
CA ALA A 325 32.32 0.68 1.07
C ALA A 325 32.70 1.01 2.51
N GLU A 326 33.21 2.20 2.79
CA GLU A 326 33.60 2.64 4.15
C GLU A 326 32.39 2.63 5.09
N ASP A 327 31.25 3.14 4.63
CA ASP A 327 29.99 3.17 5.38
C ASP A 327 29.25 1.81 5.36
N SER A 328 29.75 0.84 4.56
CA SER A 328 29.23 -0.52 4.42
C SER A 328 30.14 -1.57 5.08
N ALA A 329 30.76 -1.22 6.19
CA ALA A 329 31.69 -2.07 6.96
C ALA A 329 32.92 -2.58 6.14
N GLY A 330 33.33 -1.85 5.10
CA GLY A 330 34.41 -2.23 4.20
C GLY A 330 34.06 -3.30 3.18
N LEU A 331 32.79 -3.76 3.14
CA LEU A 331 32.31 -4.75 2.17
C LEU A 331 32.03 -4.12 0.81
N THR A 332 32.22 -4.93 -0.24
CA THR A 332 32.09 -4.49 -1.65
C THR A 332 31.13 -5.41 -2.43
N HIS A 333 30.09 -5.93 -1.77
CA HIS A 333 29.04 -6.67 -2.45
C HIS A 333 28.28 -5.76 -3.42
N ASP A 334 27.67 -6.33 -4.46
CA ASP A 334 26.73 -5.62 -5.30
C ASP A 334 25.60 -5.02 -4.42
N PRO A 335 25.28 -3.73 -4.54
CA PRO A 335 24.17 -3.12 -3.78
C PRO A 335 22.87 -3.89 -3.90
N ASN A 336 22.61 -4.55 -5.04
CA ASN A 336 21.41 -5.36 -5.28
C ASN A 336 21.53 -6.84 -4.82
N ASP A 337 22.69 -7.31 -4.38
CA ASP A 337 22.78 -8.63 -3.72
C ASP A 337 22.31 -8.54 -2.26
N MET A 338 21.00 -8.31 -2.09
CA MET A 338 20.37 -8.20 -0.77
C MET A 338 20.65 -9.41 0.12
N GLY A 339 20.75 -10.61 -0.51
CA GLY A 339 21.08 -11.84 0.22
C GLY A 339 22.48 -11.81 0.84
N ALA A 340 23.47 -11.22 0.17
CA ALA A 340 24.81 -11.03 0.73
C ALA A 340 24.79 -10.05 1.92
N TRP A 341 24.07 -8.94 1.79
CA TRP A 341 23.95 -7.94 2.86
C TRP A 341 23.23 -8.48 4.09
N VAL A 342 22.13 -9.23 3.89
CA VAL A 342 21.41 -9.89 4.98
C VAL A 342 22.28 -10.90 5.70
N ARG A 343 23.07 -11.72 4.98
CA ARG A 343 24.00 -12.69 5.59
C ARG A 343 25.14 -12.01 6.34
N ALA A 344 25.64 -10.89 5.82
CA ALA A 344 26.68 -10.11 6.48
C ALA A 344 26.16 -9.35 7.72
N GLY A 345 24.85 -9.15 7.84
CA GLY A 345 24.24 -8.33 8.90
C GLY A 345 24.63 -6.85 8.79
N VAL A 346 24.86 -6.37 7.58
CA VAL A 346 25.30 -5.00 7.28
C VAL A 346 24.25 -4.29 6.43
N ALA A 347 23.95 -3.06 6.80
CA ALA A 347 23.09 -2.15 6.06
C ALA A 347 23.94 -1.36 5.04
N PRO A 348 23.93 -1.69 3.74
CA PRO A 348 24.78 -1.02 2.78
C PRO A 348 24.39 0.44 2.57
N VAL A 349 25.38 1.25 2.21
CA VAL A 349 25.21 2.67 1.87
C VAL A 349 25.65 2.90 0.43
N VAL A 350 24.82 3.63 -0.31
CA VAL A 350 25.12 4.12 -1.66
C VAL A 350 25.15 5.65 -1.68
N ASP A 351 25.88 6.24 -2.61
CA ASP A 351 26.00 7.70 -2.75
C ASP A 351 25.16 8.20 -3.94
N SER A 352 24.04 8.86 -3.61
CA SER A 352 23.19 9.53 -4.60
C SER A 352 23.86 10.82 -5.06
N PRO A 353 23.96 11.07 -6.38
CA PRO A 353 24.68 12.27 -6.90
C PRO A 353 24.13 13.61 -6.40
N ARG A 354 22.88 13.67 -5.96
CA ARG A 354 22.21 14.90 -5.50
C ARG A 354 21.97 14.94 -3.99
N PHE A 355 21.74 13.79 -3.38
CA PHE A 355 21.22 13.72 -2.02
C PHE A 355 22.17 13.02 -1.04
N GLY A 356 23.42 12.73 -1.48
CA GLY A 356 24.44 12.13 -0.63
C GLY A 356 24.14 10.67 -0.26
N ARG A 357 24.48 10.29 0.96
CA ARG A 357 24.48 8.90 1.42
C ARG A 357 23.10 8.37 1.75
N ILE A 358 22.73 7.27 1.09
CA ILE A 358 21.46 6.56 1.25
C ILE A 358 21.75 5.16 1.81
N GLN A 359 21.12 4.81 2.91
CA GLN A 359 21.29 3.50 3.57
C GLN A 359 20.07 2.62 3.36
N LEU A 360 20.28 1.38 2.95
CA LEU A 360 19.29 0.33 2.96
C LEU A 360 18.98 -0.05 4.41
N THR A 361 17.71 -0.04 4.81
CA THR A 361 17.32 -0.31 6.19
C THR A 361 16.58 -1.64 6.35
N HIS A 362 15.78 -2.02 5.37
CA HIS A 362 14.88 -3.18 5.45
C HIS A 362 14.91 -4.01 4.17
N VAL A 363 14.83 -5.34 4.31
CA VAL A 363 14.87 -6.31 3.19
C VAL A 363 13.82 -7.39 3.43
N ASN A 364 13.03 -7.73 2.40
CA ASN A 364 12.11 -8.86 2.43
C ASN A 364 12.87 -10.19 2.45
N LEU A 365 12.52 -11.08 3.37
CA LEU A 365 13.21 -12.37 3.50
C LEU A 365 12.67 -13.47 2.55
N ASN A 366 11.56 -13.23 1.88
CA ASN A 366 11.00 -14.20 0.93
C ASN A 366 11.72 -14.15 -0.43
N ASP A 367 12.05 -12.96 -0.92
CA ASP A 367 12.60 -12.77 -2.26
C ASP A 367 13.75 -11.74 -2.34
N MET A 368 14.19 -11.23 -1.19
CA MET A 368 15.31 -10.30 -1.08
C MET A 368 15.08 -8.96 -1.81
N THR A 369 13.86 -8.45 -1.78
CA THR A 369 13.54 -7.12 -2.31
C THR A 369 13.80 -6.00 -1.29
N THR A 370 13.99 -4.77 -1.80
CA THR A 370 14.14 -3.56 -0.98
C THR A 370 12.83 -3.24 -0.25
N GLU A 371 12.90 -3.10 1.08
CA GLU A 371 11.73 -2.82 1.92
C GLU A 371 11.86 -1.52 2.74
N GLY A 372 12.97 -0.83 2.68
CA GLY A 372 13.13 0.46 3.33
C GLY A 372 14.50 1.09 3.15
N ILE A 373 14.52 2.41 3.16
CA ILE A 373 15.73 3.24 3.05
C ILE A 373 15.70 4.39 4.06
N ARG A 374 16.87 4.94 4.36
CA ARG A 374 17.01 6.27 4.99
C ARG A 374 18.10 7.09 4.32
N LEU A 375 17.95 8.39 4.35
CA LEU A 375 18.96 9.35 3.94
C LEU A 375 19.83 9.67 5.16
N LEU A 376 21.15 9.57 5.03
CA LEU A 376 22.07 9.84 6.15
C LEU A 376 22.41 11.33 6.28
N ASP A 377 22.33 12.05 5.18
CA ASP A 377 22.68 13.47 5.10
C ASP A 377 21.43 14.39 5.16
N HIS A 378 20.23 13.81 5.20
CA HIS A 378 18.94 14.53 5.30
C HIS A 378 17.96 13.77 6.19
N PRO A 379 17.09 14.45 6.95
CA PRO A 379 16.12 13.78 7.81
C PRO A 379 14.98 13.19 6.96
N ALA A 380 15.19 12.00 6.39
CA ALA A 380 14.19 11.30 5.61
C ALA A 380 14.37 9.79 5.68
N PHE A 381 13.25 9.06 5.76
CA PHE A 381 13.23 7.60 5.66
C PHE A 381 11.91 7.11 5.07
N SER A 382 11.88 5.87 4.62
CA SER A 382 10.67 5.27 4.09
C SER A 382 10.69 3.76 4.17
N VAL A 383 9.49 3.15 4.18
CA VAL A 383 9.30 1.69 4.17
C VAL A 383 8.27 1.29 3.11
N GLN A 384 8.51 0.14 2.46
CA GLN A 384 7.65 -0.38 1.40
C GLN A 384 6.38 -1.05 1.96
N TYR A 385 6.46 -1.61 3.14
CA TYR A 385 5.36 -2.29 3.83
C TYR A 385 4.48 -1.29 4.60
N HIS A 386 3.39 -1.81 5.23
CA HIS A 386 2.38 -1.04 5.93
C HIS A 386 2.53 -1.16 7.46
N PRO A 387 3.26 -0.25 8.13
CA PRO A 387 3.46 -0.29 9.59
C PRO A 387 2.18 0.02 10.38
N GLU A 388 1.19 0.66 9.75
CA GLU A 388 -0.13 0.93 10.33
C GLU A 388 -0.96 -0.34 10.48
N ALA A 389 -0.61 -1.43 9.76
CA ALA A 389 -1.40 -2.66 9.65
C ALA A 389 -2.82 -2.40 9.09
N ALA A 390 -3.88 -2.85 9.75
CA ALA A 390 -5.27 -2.74 9.32
C ALA A 390 -5.51 -3.26 7.88
N PRO A 391 -5.47 -4.60 7.66
CA PRO A 391 -5.17 -5.62 8.67
C PRO A 391 -3.68 -5.94 8.78
N GLY A 392 -3.29 -6.60 9.87
CA GLY A 392 -1.96 -7.19 9.98
C GLY A 392 -1.31 -7.06 11.36
N PRO A 393 -0.04 -7.49 11.50
CA PRO A 393 0.73 -7.41 12.72
C PRO A 393 1.19 -5.98 13.02
N HIS A 394 1.58 -5.73 14.26
CA HIS A 394 1.96 -4.41 14.76
C HIS A 394 3.46 -4.24 15.02
N ASP A 395 4.30 -5.16 14.56
CA ASP A 395 5.74 -5.19 14.83
C ASP A 395 6.44 -3.88 14.43
N ALA A 396 5.98 -3.25 13.35
CA ALA A 396 6.58 -2.06 12.77
C ALA A 396 5.93 -0.72 13.23
N ARG A 397 4.97 -0.75 14.18
CA ARG A 397 4.27 0.45 14.63
C ARG A 397 5.21 1.54 15.18
N TYR A 398 6.37 1.16 15.72
CA TYR A 398 7.38 2.09 16.23
C TYR A 398 7.84 3.15 15.21
N LEU A 399 7.67 2.90 13.91
CA LEU A 399 8.09 3.84 12.86
C LEU A 399 7.33 5.18 12.91
N PHE A 400 6.11 5.20 13.44
CA PHE A 400 5.38 6.47 13.68
C PHE A 400 6.05 7.29 14.78
N GLY A 401 6.48 6.66 15.88
CA GLY A 401 7.30 7.29 16.91
C GLY A 401 8.71 7.68 16.40
N ALA A 402 9.31 6.89 15.52
CA ALA A 402 10.56 7.24 14.87
C ALA A 402 10.44 8.54 14.06
N PHE A 403 9.31 8.75 13.38
CA PHE A 403 9.06 9.98 12.65
C PHE A 403 8.99 11.21 13.57
N THR A 404 8.33 11.13 14.71
CA THR A 404 8.32 12.24 15.69
C THR A 404 9.71 12.50 16.28
N GLN A 405 10.48 11.45 16.58
CA GLN A 405 11.87 11.60 17.05
C GLN A 405 12.77 12.24 15.99
N MET A 406 12.55 11.94 14.71
CA MET A 406 13.26 12.60 13.62
C MET A 406 12.89 14.09 13.51
N MET A 407 11.63 14.47 13.75
CA MET A 407 11.19 15.87 13.82
C MET A 407 11.84 16.61 15.02
N ASP A 408 12.12 15.90 16.12
CA ASP A 408 12.88 16.43 17.26
C ASP A 408 14.40 16.54 16.98
N GLY A 409 14.86 16.18 15.78
CA GLY A 409 16.27 16.27 15.40
C GLY A 409 17.16 15.14 15.94
N ARG A 410 16.58 13.99 16.32
CA ARG A 410 17.36 12.82 16.75
C ARG A 410 17.91 12.07 15.53
N ASP A 411 19.16 11.61 15.62
CA ASP A 411 19.82 10.83 14.55
C ASP A 411 19.59 9.30 14.73
N ASP A 412 19.26 8.85 15.95
CA ASP A 412 19.09 7.44 16.32
C ASP A 412 17.63 6.93 16.20
N TYR A 413 16.75 7.70 15.60
CA TYR A 413 15.30 7.51 15.57
C TYR A 413 14.82 6.13 15.06
N LEU A 414 15.58 5.45 14.19
CA LEU A 414 15.27 4.08 13.72
C LEU A 414 15.88 2.96 14.58
N THR A 415 16.74 3.29 15.54
CA THR A 415 17.48 2.32 16.36
C THR A 415 17.26 2.52 17.86
N ALA A 416 16.64 3.64 18.27
CA ALA A 416 16.30 3.89 19.66
C ALA A 416 15.36 2.80 20.19
N SER A 417 15.66 2.25 21.36
CA SER A 417 14.70 1.41 22.08
C SER A 417 13.55 2.29 22.58
N GLU A 418 12.31 1.83 22.38
CA GLU A 418 11.12 2.41 23.00
C GLU A 418 11.26 2.56 24.52
#